data_d30959ed841972f3b12228918391d0b5
#
_entry.id   d30959ed841972f3b12228918391d0b5
#
_cell.length_a   1.000
_cell.length_b   1.000
_cell.length_c   1.000
_cell.angle_alpha   90.00
_cell.angle_beta   90.00
_cell.angle_gamma   90.00
#
_symmetry.space_group_name_H-M   'P 1'
#
loop_
_entity.id
_entity.type
_entity.pdbx_description
1 polymer ?
#
loop_
_entity_poly.entity_id
_entity_poly.type
_entity_poly.pdbx_seq_one_letter_code
_entity_poly.pdbx_strand_id
1 'polypeptide(L)'
;MALVVLLLASCGDSDAQLDRSEPWDLVWISDSMGAGVADAWADMIEESEGVEVRVHDHWKGWMSLVEVRDWLTDDETLRDEVADAEVIVVYGNNSETGPPDYLRTCHMASPTPRDPPNVYTPADFAPYGDALRDIYDVVFELRASQPTVIRAFDVFNGMIADWWEAGVEPECTAFWESESEALREAAGDYGVAMVSFYDEFNGPDHDEDPREKGYITVDGKHASTEGVAVQAEVLHDLGYDAIVP
;
A
#
# COMPACT_ATOMS: atom_id res chain seq x y z
N MET A 1 -7.18 43.00 43.80
CA MET A 1 -7.56 42.50 42.47
C MET A 1 -6.31 41.99 41.79
N ALA A 2 -6.16 40.68 41.73
CA ALA A 2 -5.04 40.03 41.02
C ALA A 2 -5.50 39.67 39.60
N LEU A 3 -4.79 40.19 38.60
CA LEU A 3 -5.08 39.93 37.19
C LEU A 3 -4.41 38.59 36.83
N VAL A 4 -5.21 37.55 36.61
CA VAL A 4 -4.75 36.28 36.09
C VAL A 4 -4.70 36.41 34.57
N VAL A 5 -3.49 36.48 34.01
CA VAL A 5 -3.26 36.37 32.56
C VAL A 5 -3.23 34.88 32.20
N LEU A 6 -4.32 34.38 31.59
CA LEU A 6 -4.34 33.09 30.96
C LEU A 6 -3.51 33.20 29.63
N LEU A 7 -2.34 32.66 29.64
CA LEU A 7 -1.60 32.31 28.39
C LEU A 7 -2.30 31.10 27.77
N LEU A 8 -3.13 31.35 26.78
CA LEU A 8 -3.57 30.32 25.84
C LEU A 8 -2.33 29.92 25.01
N ALA A 9 -1.71 28.80 25.35
CA ALA A 9 -0.79 28.15 24.44
C ALA A 9 -1.62 27.68 23.22
N SER A 10 -1.50 28.40 22.11
CA SER A 10 -1.91 27.92 20.81
C SER A 10 -1.02 26.73 20.51
N CYS A 11 -1.54 25.50 20.63
CA CYS A 11 -1.02 24.37 19.91
C CYS A 11 -1.27 24.70 18.44
N GLY A 12 -0.28 25.28 17.77
CA GLY A 12 -0.27 25.36 16.34
C GLY A 12 -0.04 23.93 15.87
N ASP A 13 -1.07 23.31 15.29
CA ASP A 13 -0.87 22.27 14.30
C ASP A 13 -0.07 22.95 13.18
N SER A 14 1.24 22.83 13.22
CA SER A 14 2.06 23.11 12.04
C SER A 14 1.81 21.92 11.13
N ASP A 15 0.83 22.05 10.21
CA ASP A 15 0.73 21.15 9.08
C ASP A 15 2.14 21.07 8.47
N ALA A 16 2.78 19.91 8.58
CA ALA A 16 4.09 19.69 8.01
C ALA A 16 3.92 19.72 6.50
N GLN A 17 4.48 20.76 5.86
CA GLN A 17 4.39 20.92 4.42
C GLN A 17 5.73 20.56 3.80
N LEU A 18 5.67 19.88 2.65
CA LEU A 18 6.83 19.62 1.82
C LEU A 18 7.31 20.93 1.16
N ASP A 19 8.61 21.04 0.95
CA ASP A 19 9.20 22.16 0.22
C ASP A 19 8.95 21.98 -1.29
N ARG A 20 8.20 22.91 -1.89
CA ARG A 20 7.88 22.91 -3.33
C ARG A 20 8.89 23.67 -4.18
N SER A 21 9.96 24.19 -3.60
CA SER A 21 11.01 24.89 -4.35
C SER A 21 12.05 23.96 -4.95
N GLU A 22 12.10 22.73 -4.49
CA GLU A 22 13.01 21.67 -4.94
C GLU A 22 12.21 20.51 -5.53
N PRO A 23 12.80 19.71 -6.43
CA PRO A 23 12.16 18.47 -6.90
C PRO A 23 11.89 17.51 -5.74
N TRP A 24 10.79 16.75 -5.84
CA TRP A 24 10.49 15.68 -4.90
C TRP A 24 11.03 14.35 -5.38
N ASP A 25 11.60 13.57 -4.48
CA ASP A 25 11.98 12.19 -4.72
C ASP A 25 10.84 11.27 -4.27
N LEU A 26 10.29 10.49 -5.22
CA LEU A 26 9.27 9.47 -4.97
C LEU A 26 9.93 8.09 -4.97
N VAL A 27 10.01 7.45 -3.82
CA VAL A 27 10.47 6.06 -3.69
C VAL A 27 9.28 5.13 -3.65
N TRP A 28 9.18 4.27 -4.65
CA TRP A 28 8.13 3.26 -4.80
C TRP A 28 8.70 1.87 -4.63
N ILE A 29 8.29 1.16 -3.57
CA ILE A 29 8.72 -0.21 -3.29
C ILE A 29 7.49 -1.10 -3.32
N SER A 30 7.37 -2.00 -4.30
CA SER A 30 6.21 -2.87 -4.41
C SER A 30 6.49 -4.20 -5.11
N ASP A 31 5.56 -5.13 -5.01
CA ASP A 31 5.52 -6.24 -5.94
C ASP A 31 4.88 -5.82 -7.28
N SER A 32 4.61 -6.79 -8.16
CA SER A 32 4.06 -6.51 -9.50
C SER A 32 2.65 -5.93 -9.51
N MET A 33 1.94 -5.91 -8.38
CA MET A 33 0.59 -5.31 -8.29
C MET A 33 0.63 -3.79 -8.32
N GLY A 34 1.78 -3.18 -7.99
CA GLY A 34 2.02 -1.74 -8.09
C GLY A 34 2.80 -1.30 -9.33
N ALA A 35 3.08 -2.22 -10.27
CA ALA A 35 3.90 -1.91 -11.43
C ALA A 35 3.29 -0.82 -12.33
N GLY A 36 4.05 0.23 -12.62
CA GLY A 36 3.65 1.37 -13.47
C GLY A 36 2.81 2.43 -12.78
N VAL A 37 2.44 2.25 -11.51
CA VAL A 37 1.64 3.23 -10.75
C VAL A 37 2.50 4.43 -10.37
N ALA A 38 3.77 4.21 -10.04
CA ALA A 38 4.69 5.26 -9.62
C ALA A 38 4.79 6.40 -10.64
N ASP A 39 5.01 6.08 -11.92
CA ASP A 39 5.10 7.06 -13.00
C ASP A 39 3.78 7.81 -13.20
N ALA A 40 2.65 7.07 -13.22
CA ALA A 40 1.34 7.66 -13.41
C ALA A 40 0.95 8.60 -12.25
N TRP A 41 1.33 8.25 -11.02
CA TRP A 41 1.08 9.11 -9.86
C TRP A 41 2.05 10.31 -9.81
N ALA A 42 3.30 10.13 -10.21
CA ALA A 42 4.26 11.23 -10.34
C ALA A 42 3.76 12.33 -11.28
N ASP A 43 3.21 11.97 -12.46
CA ASP A 43 2.60 12.92 -13.39
C ASP A 43 1.47 13.74 -12.71
N MET A 44 0.64 13.10 -11.87
CA MET A 44 -0.43 13.77 -11.12
C MET A 44 0.11 14.70 -10.02
N ILE A 45 1.17 14.29 -9.32
CA ILE A 45 1.87 15.15 -8.34
C ILE A 45 2.40 16.40 -9.04
N GLU A 46 3.10 16.24 -10.16
CA GLU A 46 3.67 17.36 -10.93
C GLU A 46 2.60 18.34 -11.37
N GLU A 47 1.45 17.83 -11.86
CA GLU A 47 0.35 18.68 -12.32
C GLU A 47 -0.32 19.44 -11.15
N SER A 48 -0.52 18.79 -10.01
CA SER A 48 -1.26 19.40 -8.89
C SER A 48 -0.40 20.25 -7.98
N GLU A 49 0.83 19.81 -7.68
CA GLU A 49 1.72 20.46 -6.72
C GLU A 49 2.67 21.46 -7.39
N GLY A 50 2.89 21.34 -8.71
CA GLY A 50 3.76 22.21 -9.50
C GLY A 50 5.25 21.99 -9.21
N VAL A 51 5.61 20.78 -8.81
CA VAL A 51 7.00 20.36 -8.53
C VAL A 51 7.45 19.34 -9.58
N GLU A 52 8.75 19.22 -9.82
CA GLU A 52 9.33 18.09 -10.56
C GLU A 52 9.39 16.87 -9.65
N VAL A 53 9.05 15.67 -10.16
CA VAL A 53 9.12 14.41 -9.39
C VAL A 53 10.15 13.47 -10.00
N ARG A 54 11.10 13.02 -9.20
CA ARG A 54 12.07 12.00 -9.56
C ARG A 54 11.60 10.65 -9.01
N VAL A 55 11.30 9.71 -9.89
CA VAL A 55 10.78 8.40 -9.53
C VAL A 55 11.92 7.40 -9.35
N HIS A 56 11.97 6.77 -8.16
CA HIS A 56 12.82 5.63 -7.83
C HIS A 56 11.91 4.41 -7.70
N ASP A 57 11.68 3.72 -8.83
CA ASP A 57 10.74 2.60 -8.90
C ASP A 57 11.44 1.27 -8.68
N HIS A 58 11.17 0.65 -7.54
CA HIS A 58 11.77 -0.59 -7.04
C HIS A 58 10.77 -1.75 -7.02
N TRP A 59 9.90 -1.87 -8.00
CA TRP A 59 9.02 -3.02 -8.04
C TRP A 59 9.72 -4.29 -8.53
N LYS A 60 9.34 -5.43 -7.97
CA LYS A 60 9.83 -6.76 -8.34
C LYS A 60 8.69 -7.77 -8.23
N GLY A 61 8.50 -8.60 -9.26
CA GLY A 61 7.47 -9.64 -9.21
C GLY A 61 7.60 -10.54 -7.99
N TRP A 62 6.50 -10.81 -7.29
CA TRP A 62 6.42 -11.64 -6.09
C TRP A 62 7.19 -11.13 -4.87
N MET A 63 7.57 -9.89 -4.80
CA MET A 63 8.31 -9.36 -3.64
C MET A 63 7.44 -9.40 -2.38
N SER A 64 7.89 -10.13 -1.35
CA SER A 64 7.24 -10.17 -0.05
C SER A 64 7.65 -8.99 0.84
N LEU A 65 6.85 -8.67 1.88
CA LEU A 65 7.26 -7.67 2.88
C LEU A 65 8.56 -8.07 3.60
N VAL A 66 8.84 -9.35 3.74
CA VAL A 66 10.11 -9.81 4.33
C VAL A 66 11.28 -9.45 3.42
N GLU A 67 11.15 -9.66 2.11
CA GLU A 67 12.19 -9.25 1.14
C GLU A 67 12.35 -7.72 1.10
N VAL A 68 11.27 -6.94 1.20
CA VAL A 68 11.33 -5.47 1.29
C VAL A 68 12.10 -5.03 2.53
N ARG A 69 11.77 -5.60 3.69
CA ARG A 69 12.46 -5.32 4.96
C ARG A 69 13.96 -5.63 4.87
N ASP A 70 14.30 -6.80 4.37
CA ASP A 70 15.68 -7.24 4.24
C ASP A 70 16.44 -6.34 3.24
N TRP A 71 15.80 -5.93 2.15
CA TRP A 71 16.36 -5.00 1.19
C TRP A 71 16.61 -3.61 1.80
N LEU A 72 15.64 -3.03 2.49
CA LEU A 72 15.81 -1.78 3.23
C LEU A 72 16.87 -1.86 4.34
N THR A 73 17.18 -3.06 4.83
CA THR A 73 18.24 -3.25 5.83
C THR A 73 19.63 -3.31 5.20
N ASP A 74 19.78 -3.96 4.05
CA ASP A 74 21.06 -4.38 3.49
C ASP A 74 21.53 -3.51 2.31
N ASP A 75 20.64 -2.80 1.60
CA ASP A 75 20.98 -2.00 0.42
C ASP A 75 21.18 -0.52 0.76
N GLU A 76 22.43 -0.07 0.73
CA GLU A 76 22.78 1.33 1.03
C GLU A 76 22.14 2.31 0.04
N THR A 77 21.98 1.95 -1.24
CA THR A 77 21.39 2.83 -2.26
C THR A 77 19.92 3.07 -1.97
N LEU A 78 19.14 2.00 -1.73
CA LEU A 78 17.73 2.14 -1.38
C LEU A 78 17.54 2.93 -0.07
N ARG A 79 18.41 2.71 0.91
CA ARG A 79 18.38 3.46 2.18
C ARG A 79 18.65 4.95 1.98
N ASP A 80 19.62 5.30 1.13
CA ASP A 80 19.92 6.70 0.79
C ASP A 80 18.74 7.35 0.05
N GLU A 81 18.13 6.65 -0.91
CA GLU A 81 16.94 7.14 -1.62
C GLU A 81 15.77 7.35 -0.66
N VAL A 82 15.48 6.41 0.25
CA VAL A 82 14.43 6.55 1.28
C VAL A 82 14.76 7.70 2.24
N ALA A 83 16.03 7.89 2.61
CA ALA A 83 16.44 8.98 3.49
C ALA A 83 16.24 10.37 2.88
N ASP A 84 16.30 10.49 1.56
CA ASP A 84 16.15 11.75 0.83
C ASP A 84 14.71 11.99 0.32
N ALA A 85 13.83 10.96 0.30
CA ALA A 85 12.52 11.00 -0.36
C ALA A 85 11.47 11.89 0.32
N GLU A 86 10.76 12.70 -0.43
CA GLU A 86 9.56 13.43 -0.01
C GLU A 86 8.31 12.55 -0.01
N VAL A 87 8.29 11.53 -0.88
CA VAL A 87 7.16 10.62 -1.05
C VAL A 87 7.63 9.18 -1.02
N ILE A 88 7.02 8.35 -0.18
CA ILE A 88 7.38 6.93 -0.03
C ILE A 88 6.12 6.08 -0.10
N VAL A 89 6.16 5.04 -0.93
CA VAL A 89 5.13 4.00 -0.98
C VAL A 89 5.76 2.65 -0.74
N VAL A 90 5.15 1.88 0.16
CA VAL A 90 5.61 0.52 0.47
C VAL A 90 4.46 -0.46 0.36
N TYR A 91 4.68 -1.51 -0.39
CA TYR A 91 3.86 -2.71 -0.45
C TYR A 91 4.75 -3.94 -0.74
N GLY A 92 4.35 -5.08 -0.25
CA GLY A 92 4.91 -6.39 -0.58
C GLY A 92 3.86 -7.45 -0.26
N ASN A 93 3.90 -8.58 -0.95
CA ASN A 93 2.93 -9.64 -0.72
C ASN A 93 3.24 -10.45 0.56
N ASN A 94 2.28 -11.30 0.95
CA ASN A 94 2.34 -12.11 2.16
C ASN A 94 2.95 -13.51 1.96
N SER A 95 3.65 -13.77 0.85
CA SER A 95 4.08 -15.13 0.47
C SER A 95 4.95 -15.83 1.50
N GLU A 96 5.65 -15.10 2.37
CA GLU A 96 6.51 -15.63 3.42
C GLU A 96 5.90 -15.58 4.82
N THR A 97 4.86 -14.77 5.01
CA THR A 97 4.26 -14.50 6.32
C THR A 97 2.80 -14.91 6.41
N GLY A 98 2.15 -15.12 5.28
CA GLY A 98 0.74 -15.52 5.23
C GLY A 98 0.51 -17.00 5.56
N PRO A 99 -0.75 -17.40 5.74
CA PRO A 99 -1.12 -18.78 6.00
C PRO A 99 -0.62 -19.74 4.91
N PRO A 100 0.01 -20.87 5.22
CA PRO A 100 0.81 -21.68 4.30
C PRO A 100 0.05 -22.31 3.12
N ASP A 101 -1.27 -22.30 3.14
CA ASP A 101 -2.09 -23.00 2.13
C ASP A 101 -2.87 -22.06 1.19
N TYR A 102 -2.77 -20.74 1.38
CA TYR A 102 -3.55 -19.77 0.60
C TYR A 102 -3.22 -19.78 -0.89
N LEU A 103 -1.94 -19.99 -1.24
CA LEU A 103 -1.47 -20.03 -2.62
C LEU A 103 -2.21 -21.08 -3.46
N ARG A 104 -2.67 -22.16 -2.85
CA ARG A 104 -3.38 -23.22 -3.56
C ARG A 104 -4.86 -22.96 -3.73
N THR A 105 -5.48 -22.27 -2.78
CA THR A 105 -6.92 -22.06 -2.79
C THR A 105 -7.30 -20.75 -3.44
N CYS A 106 -6.60 -19.66 -3.10
CA CYS A 106 -7.04 -18.31 -3.46
C CYS A 106 -6.17 -17.60 -4.50
N HIS A 107 -4.91 -17.99 -4.68
CA HIS A 107 -3.99 -17.34 -5.62
C HIS A 107 -3.73 -18.08 -6.92
N MET A 108 -4.27 -19.28 -7.10
CA MET A 108 -4.04 -20.05 -8.31
C MET A 108 -5.10 -19.75 -9.38
N ALA A 109 -4.68 -19.76 -10.65
CA ALA A 109 -5.60 -19.64 -11.80
C ALA A 109 -6.65 -20.78 -11.90
N SER A 110 -6.56 -21.75 -11.01
CA SER A 110 -7.54 -22.84 -10.88
C SER A 110 -7.65 -23.16 -9.39
N PRO A 111 -8.34 -22.34 -8.62
CA PRO A 111 -8.50 -22.54 -7.20
C PRO A 111 -9.23 -23.86 -6.92
N THR A 112 -8.81 -24.56 -5.87
CA THR A 112 -9.37 -25.86 -5.53
C THR A 112 -10.05 -25.79 -4.18
N PRO A 113 -11.38 -26.05 -4.11
CA PRO A 113 -12.11 -26.10 -2.85
C PRO A 113 -11.53 -27.11 -1.86
N ARG A 114 -11.57 -26.75 -0.59
CA ARG A 114 -11.20 -27.63 0.53
C ARG A 114 -12.44 -28.14 1.25
N ASP A 115 -12.31 -29.29 1.89
CA ASP A 115 -13.33 -29.85 2.75
C ASP A 115 -12.68 -30.34 4.06
N PRO A 116 -12.88 -29.68 5.22
CA PRO A 116 -13.63 -28.43 5.35
C PRO A 116 -12.86 -27.21 4.77
N PRO A 117 -13.56 -26.10 4.39
CA PRO A 117 -12.92 -24.86 3.98
C PRO A 117 -12.08 -24.26 5.11
N ASN A 118 -11.03 -23.54 4.76
CA ASN A 118 -10.27 -22.78 5.76
C ASN A 118 -11.12 -21.63 6.31
N VAL A 119 -10.82 -21.24 7.54
CA VAL A 119 -11.39 -20.05 8.17
C VAL A 119 -10.23 -19.13 8.47
N TYR A 120 -10.14 -18.03 7.72
CA TYR A 120 -9.10 -17.02 7.92
C TYR A 120 -9.62 -15.91 8.83
N THR A 121 -8.73 -15.39 9.64
CA THR A 121 -8.97 -14.27 10.56
C THR A 121 -7.80 -13.30 10.52
N PRO A 122 -7.94 -12.03 10.91
CA PRO A 122 -6.82 -11.09 10.98
C PRO A 122 -5.63 -11.60 11.79
N ALA A 123 -5.86 -12.45 12.81
CA ALA A 123 -4.78 -13.03 13.61
C ALA A 123 -3.86 -13.98 12.82
N ASP A 124 -4.35 -14.57 11.73
CA ASP A 124 -3.55 -15.43 10.86
C ASP A 124 -2.56 -14.60 10.01
N PHE A 125 -2.80 -13.29 9.90
CA PHE A 125 -1.97 -12.32 9.18
C PHE A 125 -1.14 -11.42 10.10
N ALA A 126 -1.12 -11.67 11.41
CA ALA A 126 -0.30 -10.89 12.34
C ALA A 126 1.18 -10.83 11.92
N PRO A 127 1.84 -11.92 11.46
CA PRO A 127 3.23 -11.83 10.98
C PRO A 127 3.40 -10.95 9.74
N TYR A 128 2.37 -10.81 8.91
CA TYR A 128 2.36 -9.94 7.75
C TYR A 128 2.30 -8.46 8.16
N GLY A 129 1.38 -8.11 9.06
CA GLY A 129 1.32 -6.78 9.66
C GLY A 129 2.60 -6.42 10.43
N ASP A 130 3.19 -7.38 11.16
CA ASP A 130 4.45 -7.16 11.88
C ASP A 130 5.61 -6.86 10.93
N ALA A 131 5.69 -7.55 9.78
CA ALA A 131 6.71 -7.26 8.77
C ALA A 131 6.57 -5.82 8.19
N LEU A 132 5.34 -5.32 8.01
CA LEU A 132 5.12 -3.93 7.59
C LEU A 132 5.52 -2.93 8.69
N ARG A 133 5.25 -3.24 9.97
CA ARG A 133 5.71 -2.42 11.11
C ARG A 133 7.24 -2.35 11.16
N ASP A 134 7.93 -3.48 11.00
CA ASP A 134 9.40 -3.52 10.94
C ASP A 134 9.94 -2.61 9.82
N ILE A 135 9.28 -2.58 8.65
CA ILE A 135 9.63 -1.69 7.54
C ILE A 135 9.43 -0.22 7.92
N TYR A 136 8.28 0.11 8.53
CA TYR A 136 8.02 1.49 8.95
C TYR A 136 8.98 1.96 10.04
N ASP A 137 9.41 1.09 10.94
CA ASP A 137 10.47 1.43 11.91
C ASP A 137 11.74 1.92 11.21
N VAL A 138 12.16 1.23 10.12
CA VAL A 138 13.33 1.64 9.33
C VAL A 138 13.06 2.94 8.55
N VAL A 139 11.91 3.07 7.90
CA VAL A 139 11.54 4.28 7.14
C VAL A 139 11.49 5.49 8.06
N PHE A 140 10.87 5.36 9.24
CA PHE A 140 10.76 6.43 10.22
C PHE A 140 12.11 6.80 10.83
N GLU A 141 13.03 5.84 11.03
CA GLU A 141 14.41 6.13 11.43
C GLU A 141 15.14 6.93 10.34
N LEU A 142 15.04 6.53 9.07
CA LEU A 142 15.71 7.19 7.96
C LEU A 142 15.16 8.61 7.70
N ARG A 143 13.86 8.81 7.89
CA ARG A 143 13.17 10.09 7.67
C ARG A 143 13.04 10.95 8.92
N ALA A 144 13.67 10.57 10.02
CA ALA A 144 13.51 11.22 11.33
C ALA A 144 13.49 12.75 11.24
N SER A 145 12.38 13.35 11.69
CA SER A 145 12.14 14.80 11.73
C SER A 145 12.00 15.48 10.35
N GLN A 146 11.86 14.74 9.25
CA GLN A 146 11.63 15.30 7.92
C GLN A 146 10.17 15.10 7.51
N PRO A 147 9.44 16.14 7.08
CA PRO A 147 8.12 15.97 6.50
C PRO A 147 8.15 14.98 5.33
N THR A 148 7.29 13.99 5.34
CA THR A 148 7.28 12.93 4.31
C THR A 148 5.85 12.47 4.07
N VAL A 149 5.44 12.37 2.82
CA VAL A 149 4.20 11.71 2.40
C VAL A 149 4.47 10.22 2.36
N ILE A 150 3.92 9.45 3.30
CA ILE A 150 4.06 7.99 3.29
C ILE A 150 2.68 7.40 3.00
N ARG A 151 2.62 6.44 2.06
CA ARG A 151 1.39 5.78 1.65
C ARG A 151 1.56 4.26 1.65
N ALA A 152 0.47 3.58 1.94
CA ALA A 152 0.32 2.15 1.78
C ALA A 152 -0.88 1.86 0.89
N PHE A 153 -0.97 0.65 0.37
CA PHE A 153 -2.15 0.15 -0.33
C PHE A 153 -2.36 -1.34 -0.06
N ASP A 154 -3.59 -1.79 -0.18
CA ASP A 154 -3.93 -3.20 -0.34
C ASP A 154 -4.05 -3.55 -1.83
N VAL A 155 -4.29 -4.80 -2.13
CA VAL A 155 -4.39 -5.25 -3.51
C VAL A 155 -5.80 -5.69 -3.87
N PHE A 156 -6.18 -5.36 -5.09
CA PHE A 156 -7.41 -5.82 -5.71
C PHE A 156 -7.39 -7.32 -6.02
N ASN A 157 -8.56 -7.91 -6.11
CA ASN A 157 -8.74 -9.30 -6.54
C ASN A 157 -9.13 -9.38 -8.02
N GLY A 158 -8.16 -9.63 -8.89
CA GLY A 158 -8.40 -9.84 -10.32
C GLY A 158 -9.02 -11.21 -10.66
N MET A 159 -9.12 -12.12 -9.68
CA MET A 159 -9.53 -13.52 -9.91
C MET A 159 -10.91 -13.86 -9.33
N ILE A 160 -11.70 -12.89 -8.96
CA ILE A 160 -12.97 -13.12 -8.26
C ILE A 160 -13.93 -14.03 -9.05
N ALA A 161 -14.03 -13.88 -10.38
CA ALA A 161 -14.86 -14.74 -11.20
C ALA A 161 -14.37 -16.20 -11.21
N ASP A 162 -13.05 -16.42 -11.13
CA ASP A 162 -12.50 -17.77 -11.02
C ASP A 162 -12.85 -18.40 -9.66
N TRP A 163 -12.95 -17.59 -8.61
CA TRP A 163 -13.41 -18.04 -7.28
C TRP A 163 -14.90 -18.42 -7.29
N TRP A 164 -15.75 -17.64 -7.97
CA TRP A 164 -17.17 -17.98 -8.13
C TRP A 164 -17.34 -19.30 -8.88
N GLU A 165 -16.61 -19.47 -9.99
CA GLU A 165 -16.67 -20.70 -10.78
C GLU A 165 -16.21 -21.92 -9.97
N ALA A 166 -15.17 -21.77 -9.15
CA ALA A 166 -14.64 -22.82 -8.30
C ALA A 166 -15.44 -23.04 -7.02
N GLY A 167 -16.30 -22.10 -6.63
CA GLY A 167 -17.07 -22.15 -5.37
C GLY A 167 -16.23 -21.93 -4.13
N VAL A 168 -15.12 -21.20 -4.24
CA VAL A 168 -14.19 -20.87 -3.13
C VAL A 168 -14.29 -19.43 -2.67
N GLU A 169 -15.14 -18.63 -3.31
CA GLU A 169 -15.26 -17.20 -3.05
C GLU A 169 -15.40 -16.87 -1.56
N PRO A 170 -16.29 -17.48 -0.75
CA PRO A 170 -16.43 -17.08 0.64
C PRO A 170 -15.15 -17.29 1.48
N GLU A 171 -14.37 -18.34 1.17
CA GLU A 171 -13.11 -18.62 1.85
C GLU A 171 -12.04 -17.59 1.44
N CYS A 172 -11.98 -17.29 0.14
CA CYS A 172 -10.95 -16.43 -0.42
C CYS A 172 -11.22 -14.95 -0.17
N THR A 173 -12.47 -14.51 -0.11
CA THR A 173 -12.84 -13.16 0.31
C THR A 173 -12.44 -12.94 1.77
N ALA A 174 -12.77 -13.88 2.68
CA ALA A 174 -12.35 -13.76 4.08
C ALA A 174 -10.81 -13.73 4.24
N PHE A 175 -10.08 -14.43 3.37
CA PHE A 175 -8.62 -14.33 3.31
C PHE A 175 -8.17 -12.92 2.91
N TRP A 176 -8.68 -12.37 1.81
CA TRP A 176 -8.30 -11.06 1.27
C TRP A 176 -8.63 -9.92 2.23
N GLU A 177 -9.84 -9.95 2.82
CA GLU A 177 -10.26 -8.99 3.84
C GLU A 177 -9.36 -9.01 5.08
N SER A 178 -8.99 -10.22 5.56
CA SER A 178 -8.10 -10.36 6.72
C SER A 178 -6.67 -9.88 6.43
N GLU A 179 -6.18 -10.07 5.20
CA GLU A 179 -4.91 -9.54 4.73
C GLU A 179 -4.92 -8.01 4.68
N SER A 180 -5.92 -7.43 4.04
CA SER A 180 -6.10 -5.97 3.93
C SER A 180 -6.24 -5.32 5.30
N GLU A 181 -6.96 -5.95 6.24
CA GLU A 181 -7.09 -5.46 7.62
C GLU A 181 -5.76 -5.44 8.35
N ALA A 182 -4.93 -6.48 8.21
CA ALA A 182 -3.61 -6.53 8.84
C ALA A 182 -2.68 -5.40 8.33
N LEU A 183 -2.73 -5.09 7.03
CA LEU A 183 -2.00 -3.95 6.47
C LEU A 183 -2.53 -2.62 7.00
N ARG A 184 -3.85 -2.45 7.05
CA ARG A 184 -4.51 -1.23 7.53
C ARG A 184 -4.20 -0.96 8.99
N GLU A 185 -4.24 -1.99 9.85
CA GLU A 185 -3.84 -1.86 11.26
C GLU A 185 -2.38 -1.45 11.39
N ALA A 186 -1.48 -2.12 10.65
CA ALA A 186 -0.05 -1.82 10.71
C ALA A 186 0.26 -0.39 10.23
N ALA A 187 -0.34 0.05 9.11
CA ALA A 187 -0.19 1.43 8.62
C ALA A 187 -0.75 2.45 9.62
N GLY A 188 -1.91 2.14 10.21
CA GLY A 188 -2.56 2.99 11.21
C GLY A 188 -1.75 3.21 12.47
N ASP A 189 -0.97 2.22 12.92
CA ASP A 189 -0.08 2.34 14.09
C ASP A 189 1.00 3.43 13.91
N TYR A 190 1.35 3.74 12.65
CA TYR A 190 2.31 4.79 12.28
C TYR A 190 1.66 6.07 11.73
N GLY A 191 0.33 6.13 11.69
CA GLY A 191 -0.38 7.26 11.08
C GLY A 191 -0.20 7.34 9.55
N VAL A 192 0.21 6.24 8.91
CA VAL A 192 0.36 6.15 7.46
C VAL A 192 -1.00 5.99 6.82
N ALA A 193 -1.33 6.89 5.88
CA ALA A 193 -2.57 6.78 5.13
C ALA A 193 -2.50 5.64 4.11
N MET A 194 -3.56 4.84 4.05
CA MET A 194 -3.66 3.69 3.17
C MET A 194 -4.85 3.84 2.21
N VAL A 195 -4.65 3.56 0.94
CA VAL A 195 -5.73 3.40 -0.05
C VAL A 195 -6.13 1.94 -0.15
N SER A 196 -7.40 1.69 -0.44
CA SER A 196 -7.88 0.36 -0.77
C SER A 196 -8.07 0.23 -2.29
N PHE A 197 -7.12 -0.41 -2.95
CA PHE A 197 -7.33 -0.84 -4.33
C PHE A 197 -8.36 -1.97 -4.41
N TYR A 198 -8.57 -2.69 -3.29
CA TYR A 198 -9.60 -3.72 -3.21
C TYR A 198 -11.00 -3.11 -3.31
N ASP A 199 -11.30 -2.06 -2.53
CA ASP A 199 -12.58 -1.37 -2.59
C ASP A 199 -12.82 -0.77 -3.99
N GLU A 200 -11.79 -0.16 -4.59
CA GLU A 200 -11.92 0.52 -5.88
C GLU A 200 -12.15 -0.46 -7.05
N PHE A 201 -11.42 -1.55 -7.07
CA PHE A 201 -11.49 -2.52 -8.15
C PHE A 201 -12.67 -3.48 -8.00
N ASN A 202 -12.91 -3.96 -6.79
CA ASN A 202 -13.90 -4.99 -6.50
C ASN A 202 -15.20 -4.45 -5.89
N GLY A 203 -15.32 -3.12 -5.73
CA GLY A 203 -16.47 -2.47 -5.13
C GLY A 203 -16.49 -2.57 -3.60
N PRO A 204 -17.37 -1.79 -2.95
CA PRO A 204 -17.43 -1.69 -1.49
C PRO A 204 -17.88 -2.99 -0.79
N ASP A 205 -18.54 -3.89 -1.52
CA ASP A 205 -18.97 -5.21 -1.03
C ASP A 205 -18.03 -6.32 -1.50
N HIS A 206 -16.94 -5.97 -2.21
CA HIS A 206 -15.89 -6.85 -2.75
C HIS A 206 -16.42 -7.97 -3.67
N ASP A 207 -17.53 -7.71 -4.35
CA ASP A 207 -18.22 -8.67 -5.20
C ASP A 207 -18.29 -8.25 -6.69
N GLU A 208 -17.51 -7.25 -7.10
CA GLU A 208 -17.43 -6.82 -8.50
C GLU A 208 -16.21 -7.45 -9.19
N ASP A 209 -16.38 -7.88 -10.45
CA ASP A 209 -15.25 -8.36 -11.27
C ASP A 209 -14.54 -7.18 -11.95
N PRO A 210 -13.30 -6.84 -11.57
CA PRO A 210 -12.57 -5.72 -12.15
C PRO A 210 -12.20 -5.93 -13.62
N ARG A 211 -12.31 -7.16 -14.14
CA ARG A 211 -12.19 -7.45 -15.59
C ARG A 211 -13.34 -6.86 -16.39
N GLU A 212 -14.55 -6.81 -15.83
CA GLU A 212 -15.72 -6.18 -16.45
C GLU A 212 -15.58 -4.66 -16.53
N LYS A 213 -14.81 -4.05 -15.62
CA LYS A 213 -14.46 -2.63 -15.64
C LYS A 213 -13.30 -2.31 -16.60
N GLY A 214 -12.63 -3.32 -17.15
CA GLY A 214 -11.43 -3.16 -17.97
C GLY A 214 -10.15 -2.85 -17.18
N TYR A 215 -10.16 -2.98 -15.87
CA TYR A 215 -9.04 -2.63 -15.00
C TYR A 215 -7.94 -3.69 -14.96
N ILE A 216 -8.21 -4.90 -15.49
CA ILE A 216 -7.29 -6.04 -15.44
C ILE A 216 -6.80 -6.39 -16.83
N THR A 217 -5.53 -6.75 -16.96
CA THR A 217 -4.94 -7.27 -18.20
C THR A 217 -5.48 -8.66 -18.55
N VAL A 218 -5.15 -9.13 -19.75
CA VAL A 218 -5.56 -10.46 -20.25
C VAL A 218 -5.01 -11.62 -19.42
N ASP A 219 -4.05 -11.39 -18.55
CA ASP A 219 -3.52 -12.42 -17.63
C ASP A 219 -4.43 -12.68 -16.42
N GLY A 220 -5.43 -11.82 -16.22
CA GLY A 220 -6.41 -11.94 -15.16
C GLY A 220 -5.91 -11.55 -13.76
N LYS A 221 -4.75 -10.92 -13.66
CA LYS A 221 -4.09 -10.61 -12.37
C LYS A 221 -3.60 -9.18 -12.24
N HIS A 222 -2.86 -8.69 -13.24
CA HIS A 222 -2.23 -7.39 -13.17
C HIS A 222 -3.15 -6.29 -13.68
N ALA A 223 -2.97 -5.08 -13.15
CA ALA A 223 -3.70 -3.92 -13.63
C ALA A 223 -3.41 -3.65 -15.11
N SER A 224 -4.43 -3.30 -15.86
CA SER A 224 -4.32 -2.76 -17.21
C SER A 224 -3.84 -1.31 -17.15
N THR A 225 -3.61 -0.67 -18.30
CA THR A 225 -3.32 0.77 -18.34
C THR A 225 -4.42 1.60 -17.67
N GLU A 226 -5.68 1.22 -17.84
CA GLU A 226 -6.82 1.88 -17.16
C GLU A 226 -6.79 1.60 -15.66
N GLY A 227 -6.51 0.37 -15.26
CA GLY A 227 -6.38 0.01 -13.85
C GLY A 227 -5.22 0.73 -13.16
N VAL A 228 -4.08 0.90 -13.82
CA VAL A 228 -2.94 1.71 -13.30
C VAL A 228 -3.35 3.17 -13.12
N ALA A 229 -4.10 3.74 -14.08
CA ALA A 229 -4.58 5.12 -13.95
C ALA A 229 -5.52 5.27 -12.73
N VAL A 230 -6.42 4.31 -12.52
CA VAL A 230 -7.32 4.29 -11.35
C VAL A 230 -6.52 4.16 -10.04
N GLN A 231 -5.50 3.31 -9.99
CA GLN A 231 -4.63 3.20 -8.80
C GLN A 231 -3.92 4.53 -8.48
N ALA A 232 -3.42 5.21 -9.51
CA ALA A 232 -2.78 6.51 -9.34
C ALA A 232 -3.78 7.59 -8.88
N GLU A 233 -5.03 7.57 -9.40
CA GLU A 233 -6.09 8.51 -9.04
C GLU A 233 -6.49 8.37 -7.57
N VAL A 234 -6.69 7.18 -7.04
CA VAL A 234 -7.04 7.00 -5.63
C VAL A 234 -5.90 7.38 -4.67
N LEU A 235 -4.65 7.22 -5.08
CA LEU A 235 -3.50 7.74 -4.34
C LEU A 235 -3.47 9.27 -4.36
N HIS A 236 -3.77 9.87 -5.51
CA HIS A 236 -3.84 11.32 -5.68
C HIS A 236 -4.97 11.93 -4.82
N ASP A 237 -6.13 11.29 -4.77
CA ASP A 237 -7.30 11.76 -4.01
C ASP A 237 -7.07 11.77 -2.48
N LEU A 238 -6.13 10.99 -1.96
CA LEU A 238 -5.69 11.09 -0.57
C LEU A 238 -4.97 12.41 -0.26
N GLY A 239 -4.56 13.15 -1.28
CA GLY A 239 -3.73 14.35 -1.11
C GLY A 239 -2.30 14.03 -0.66
N TYR A 240 -1.58 15.10 -0.30
CA TYR A 240 -0.14 15.04 -0.02
C TYR A 240 0.21 15.54 1.38
N ASP A 241 -0.70 15.32 2.33
CA ASP A 241 -0.43 15.63 3.73
C ASP A 241 0.75 14.79 4.23
N ALA A 242 1.80 15.49 4.64
CA ALA A 242 3.02 14.87 5.13
C ALA A 242 2.89 14.56 6.63
N ILE A 243 3.49 13.46 7.04
CA ILE A 243 3.75 13.18 8.46
C ILE A 243 5.19 13.54 8.78
N VAL A 244 5.49 13.73 10.06
CA VAL A 244 6.88 13.91 10.54
C VAL A 244 7.23 12.68 11.36
N PRO A 245 8.01 11.75 10.81
CA PRO A 245 8.46 10.54 11.48
C PRO A 245 9.31 10.79 12.73
#